data_22a36f6fd2ca7762d941117835b57dea
#
_entry.id   22a36f6fd2ca7762d941117835b57dea
#
_cell.length_a   1.000
_cell.length_b   1.000
_cell.length_c   1.000
_cell.angle_alpha   90.00
_cell.angle_beta   90.00
_cell.angle_gamma   90.00
#
_symmetry.space_group_name_H-M   'P 1'
#
loop_
_entity.id
_entity.type
_entity.pdbx_description
1 polymer ?
#
loop_
_entity_poly.entity_id
_entity_poly.type
_entity_poly.pdbx_seq_one_letter_code
_entity_poly.pdbx_strand_id
1 'polypeptide(L)'
;PMTSASTTRSPPGKLVLSLRGVSKNFGAVSALTDIELDVHAGEVVALVGDNGAGKSTLVKVLAGVHQPTTGTITFDGKAVTLPNPGAALDLGIATVFQDLALCENLDVVANIYLGRELNPLRLDEVAMEVKAWTLLNELSARIPSVRDVVASLSGGQRQTVAIARSLLLDPKLIMLDEPTAALGVAQTAEVLNLIERVRDRGHAVIMISHNMEDVRAVADRIVVLRLGRNNGVFYPDSSNQELVAAITGADENAVSRRAGRRRAEQSTGTGEPS
;
A
#
# COMPACT_ATOMS: atom_id res chain seq x y z
N PRO A 1 33.31 18.49 -6.95
CA PRO A 1 32.80 17.14 -7.14
C PRO A 1 32.22 16.66 -5.81
N MET A 2 30.90 16.79 -5.68
CA MET A 2 30.19 16.24 -4.54
C MET A 2 29.81 14.80 -4.89
N THR A 3 30.50 13.87 -4.31
CA THR A 3 30.19 12.43 -4.35
C THR A 3 28.87 12.20 -3.60
N SER A 4 27.82 11.86 -4.34
CA SER A 4 26.58 11.36 -3.74
C SER A 4 26.88 10.07 -2.98
N ALA A 5 26.66 10.07 -1.68
CA ALA A 5 26.69 8.85 -0.88
C ALA A 5 25.56 7.94 -1.39
N SER A 6 25.91 6.94 -2.18
CA SER A 6 25.04 5.83 -2.54
C SER A 6 24.79 5.04 -1.26
N THR A 7 23.63 5.25 -0.66
CA THR A 7 23.12 4.36 0.40
C THR A 7 22.95 2.99 -0.23
N THR A 8 23.83 2.06 0.12
CA THR A 8 23.77 0.66 -0.31
C THR A 8 22.51 0.03 0.26
N ARG A 9 21.43 0.08 -0.53
CA ARG A 9 20.21 -0.67 -0.23
C ARG A 9 20.46 -2.14 -0.48
N SER A 10 20.01 -2.99 0.40
CA SER A 10 20.00 -4.43 0.19
C SER A 10 19.35 -4.73 -1.17
N PRO A 11 19.86 -5.71 -1.95
CA PRO A 11 19.23 -6.07 -3.20
C PRO A 11 17.79 -6.45 -2.96
N PRO A 12 16.85 -6.06 -3.84
CA PRO A 12 15.44 -6.41 -3.69
C PRO A 12 15.29 -7.94 -3.63
N GLY A 13 14.37 -8.42 -2.80
CA GLY A 13 14.02 -9.83 -2.73
C GLY A 13 13.50 -10.37 -4.08
N LYS A 14 12.99 -11.59 -4.08
CA LYS A 14 12.36 -12.18 -5.28
C LYS A 14 11.22 -11.28 -5.79
N LEU A 15 11.14 -11.08 -7.12
CA LEU A 15 10.03 -10.38 -7.76
C LEU A 15 8.72 -11.15 -7.53
N VAL A 16 7.75 -10.53 -6.87
CA VAL A 16 6.43 -11.11 -6.55
C VAL A 16 5.38 -10.66 -7.54
N LEU A 17 5.30 -9.36 -7.80
CA LEU A 17 4.32 -8.76 -8.72
C LEU A 17 5.03 -7.94 -9.79
N SER A 18 4.58 -8.06 -11.03
CA SER A 18 5.02 -7.22 -12.13
C SER A 18 3.82 -6.84 -13.00
N LEU A 19 3.64 -5.55 -13.22
CA LEU A 19 2.66 -4.96 -14.13
C LEU A 19 3.37 -4.38 -15.34
N ARG A 20 2.85 -4.66 -16.54
CA ARG A 20 3.38 -4.13 -17.80
C ARG A 20 2.23 -3.61 -18.67
N GLY A 21 2.22 -2.30 -18.92
CA GLY A 21 1.23 -1.62 -19.75
C GLY A 21 -0.19 -1.77 -19.25
N VAL A 22 -0.41 -1.93 -17.93
CA VAL A 22 -1.75 -2.17 -17.38
C VAL A 22 -2.59 -0.93 -17.48
N SER A 23 -3.71 -1.04 -18.20
CA SER A 23 -4.66 0.05 -18.38
C SER A 23 -6.06 -0.38 -17.99
N LYS A 24 -6.87 0.58 -17.49
CA LYS A 24 -8.28 0.35 -17.15
C LYS A 24 -9.15 1.51 -17.58
N ASN A 25 -10.13 1.19 -18.45
CA ASN A 25 -11.13 2.13 -18.90
C ASN A 25 -12.51 1.78 -18.34
N PHE A 26 -13.27 2.79 -17.97
CA PHE A 26 -14.69 2.71 -17.64
C PHE A 26 -15.47 3.53 -18.68
N GLY A 27 -15.97 2.87 -19.73
CA GLY A 27 -16.53 3.58 -20.88
C GLY A 27 -15.50 4.52 -21.51
N ALA A 28 -15.82 5.81 -21.58
CA ALA A 28 -14.93 6.85 -22.12
C ALA A 28 -13.87 7.35 -21.13
N VAL A 29 -13.95 6.95 -19.84
CA VAL A 29 -13.01 7.42 -18.82
C VAL A 29 -11.84 6.44 -18.68
N SER A 30 -10.63 6.91 -18.95
CA SER A 30 -9.41 6.15 -18.68
C SER A 30 -8.97 6.40 -17.23
N ALA A 31 -9.15 5.39 -16.39
CA ALA A 31 -8.78 5.46 -14.98
C ALA A 31 -7.32 5.06 -14.73
N LEU A 32 -6.77 4.16 -15.57
CA LEU A 32 -5.37 3.77 -15.58
C LEU A 32 -4.88 3.70 -17.02
N THR A 33 -3.66 4.12 -17.27
CA THR A 33 -3.03 4.10 -18.58
C THR A 33 -1.57 3.71 -18.48
N ASP A 34 -1.19 2.59 -19.08
CA ASP A 34 0.17 2.08 -19.21
C ASP A 34 0.91 2.01 -17.86
N ILE A 35 0.27 1.44 -16.84
CA ILE A 35 0.88 1.30 -15.52
C ILE A 35 1.97 0.23 -15.55
N GLU A 36 3.14 0.64 -15.06
CA GLU A 36 4.32 -0.20 -14.83
C GLU A 36 4.58 -0.25 -13.32
N LEU A 37 4.69 -1.46 -12.75
CA LEU A 37 4.98 -1.62 -11.32
C LEU A 37 5.63 -2.98 -11.08
N ASP A 38 6.75 -2.97 -10.38
CA ASP A 38 7.37 -4.17 -9.82
C ASP A 38 7.33 -4.10 -8.29
N VAL A 39 7.03 -5.22 -7.63
CA VAL A 39 7.05 -5.33 -6.16
C VAL A 39 7.76 -6.63 -5.78
N HIS A 40 8.67 -6.53 -4.83
CA HIS A 40 9.52 -7.63 -4.41
C HIS A 40 9.14 -8.16 -3.02
N ALA A 41 9.49 -9.40 -2.74
CA ALA A 41 9.36 -9.99 -1.41
C ALA A 41 10.18 -9.19 -0.39
N GLY A 42 9.61 -8.92 0.79
CA GLY A 42 10.27 -8.11 1.81
C GLY A 42 10.42 -6.64 1.43
N GLU A 43 9.55 -6.11 0.59
CA GLU A 43 9.52 -4.70 0.17
C GLU A 43 8.19 -4.06 0.52
N VAL A 44 8.22 -2.83 1.05
CA VAL A 44 7.05 -1.94 1.15
C VAL A 44 7.11 -0.92 0.03
N VAL A 45 6.18 -1.00 -0.90
CA VAL A 45 5.97 0.00 -1.95
C VAL A 45 4.81 0.88 -1.56
N ALA A 46 5.07 2.17 -1.31
CA ALA A 46 4.00 3.15 -1.12
C ALA A 46 3.49 3.66 -2.47
N LEU A 47 2.18 3.59 -2.66
CA LEU A 47 1.49 4.13 -3.83
C LEU A 47 0.82 5.45 -3.45
N VAL A 48 1.35 6.54 -3.95
CA VAL A 48 0.90 7.89 -3.61
C VAL A 48 0.38 8.65 -4.84
N GLY A 49 -0.32 9.73 -4.61
CA GLY A 49 -0.89 10.57 -5.68
C GLY A 49 -2.14 11.28 -5.18
N ASP A 50 -2.59 12.26 -5.94
CA ASP A 50 -3.79 13.04 -5.62
C ASP A 50 -5.08 12.21 -5.71
N ASN A 51 -6.19 12.77 -5.24
CA ASN A 51 -7.50 12.15 -5.41
C ASN A 51 -7.81 12.00 -6.90
N GLY A 52 -8.30 10.82 -7.29
CA GLY A 52 -8.53 10.49 -8.70
C GLY A 52 -7.27 10.09 -9.50
N ALA A 53 -6.09 9.99 -8.87
CA ALA A 53 -4.85 9.57 -9.55
C ALA A 53 -4.86 8.12 -10.05
N GLY A 54 -5.85 7.30 -9.66
CA GLY A 54 -5.97 5.90 -10.09
C GLY A 54 -5.56 4.87 -9.02
N LYS A 55 -5.09 5.28 -7.84
CA LYS A 55 -4.60 4.38 -6.79
C LYS A 55 -5.59 3.27 -6.41
N SER A 56 -6.81 3.65 -6.01
CA SER A 56 -7.84 2.68 -5.63
C SER A 56 -8.33 1.83 -6.81
N THR A 57 -8.26 2.35 -8.04
CA THR A 57 -8.55 1.56 -9.25
C THR A 57 -7.48 0.48 -9.44
N LEU A 58 -6.21 0.81 -9.26
CA LEU A 58 -5.12 -0.14 -9.38
C LEU A 58 -5.24 -1.26 -8.32
N VAL A 59 -5.52 -0.91 -7.06
CA VAL A 59 -5.78 -1.91 -6.01
C VAL A 59 -6.97 -2.80 -6.36
N LYS A 60 -8.07 -2.24 -6.85
CA LYS A 60 -9.25 -3.03 -7.28
C LYS A 60 -8.95 -3.95 -8.47
N VAL A 61 -8.05 -3.55 -9.37
CA VAL A 61 -7.56 -4.44 -10.45
C VAL A 61 -6.76 -5.59 -9.87
N LEU A 62 -5.82 -5.32 -8.98
CA LEU A 62 -4.98 -6.35 -8.34
C LEU A 62 -5.77 -7.24 -7.37
N ALA A 63 -6.82 -6.70 -6.76
CA ALA A 63 -7.73 -7.48 -5.92
C ALA A 63 -8.76 -8.31 -6.72
N GLY A 64 -8.73 -8.28 -8.06
CA GLY A 64 -9.67 -9.01 -8.90
C GLY A 64 -11.09 -8.45 -8.95
N VAL A 65 -11.32 -7.23 -8.40
CA VAL A 65 -12.63 -6.55 -8.45
C VAL A 65 -12.91 -6.02 -9.87
N HIS A 66 -11.85 -5.56 -10.54
CA HIS A 66 -11.92 -5.05 -11.92
C HIS A 66 -10.91 -5.78 -12.80
N GLN A 67 -11.32 -6.12 -14.01
CA GLN A 67 -10.38 -6.65 -15.01
C GLN A 67 -9.64 -5.48 -15.68
N PRO A 68 -8.33 -5.58 -15.95
CA PRO A 68 -7.63 -4.62 -16.79
C PRO A 68 -8.23 -4.62 -18.21
N THR A 69 -8.20 -3.48 -18.88
CA THR A 69 -8.60 -3.37 -20.29
C THR A 69 -7.48 -3.88 -21.20
N THR A 70 -6.24 -3.56 -20.88
CA THR A 70 -5.02 -3.99 -21.58
C THR A 70 -3.89 -4.21 -20.57
N GLY A 71 -2.79 -4.77 -21.05
CA GLY A 71 -1.58 -5.01 -20.27
C GLY A 71 -1.53 -6.40 -19.65
N THR A 72 -0.44 -6.67 -18.95
CA THR A 72 -0.16 -7.98 -18.38
C THR A 72 0.15 -7.85 -16.89
N ILE A 73 -0.44 -8.73 -16.09
CA ILE A 73 -0.13 -8.93 -14.68
C ILE A 73 0.65 -10.23 -14.57
N THR A 74 1.86 -10.14 -14.02
CA THR A 74 2.68 -11.30 -13.70
C THR A 74 2.79 -11.43 -12.18
N PHE A 75 2.47 -12.59 -11.63
CA PHE A 75 2.56 -12.87 -10.21
C PHE A 75 3.39 -14.14 -9.98
N ASP A 76 4.41 -14.03 -9.11
CA ASP A 76 5.39 -15.10 -8.83
C ASP A 76 5.99 -15.70 -10.11
N GLY A 77 6.29 -14.85 -11.11
CA GLY A 77 6.91 -15.22 -12.39
C GLY A 77 5.96 -15.81 -13.43
N LYS A 78 4.64 -15.83 -13.17
CA LYS A 78 3.63 -16.35 -14.10
C LYS A 78 2.65 -15.25 -14.50
N ALA A 79 2.30 -15.15 -15.78
CA ALA A 79 1.22 -14.30 -16.23
C ALA A 79 -0.10 -14.85 -15.65
N VAL A 80 -0.89 -13.95 -15.05
CA VAL A 80 -2.13 -14.31 -14.37
C VAL A 80 -3.29 -13.43 -14.81
N THR A 81 -4.49 -13.97 -14.67
CA THR A 81 -5.75 -13.22 -14.74
C THR A 81 -6.42 -13.31 -13.36
N LEU A 82 -7.05 -12.22 -12.93
CA LEU A 82 -7.69 -12.11 -11.63
C LEU A 82 -9.21 -11.90 -11.82
N PRO A 83 -9.96 -12.94 -12.21
CA PRO A 83 -11.36 -12.79 -12.62
C PRO A 83 -12.29 -12.34 -11.49
N ASN A 84 -11.90 -12.59 -10.24
CA ASN A 84 -12.64 -12.21 -9.04
C ASN A 84 -11.72 -12.16 -7.83
N PRO A 85 -12.18 -11.59 -6.70
CA PRO A 85 -11.35 -11.49 -5.49
C PRO A 85 -10.91 -12.84 -4.90
N GLY A 86 -11.71 -13.89 -5.04
CA GLY A 86 -11.32 -15.24 -4.61
C GLY A 86 -10.08 -15.73 -5.34
N ALA A 87 -10.04 -15.57 -6.67
CA ALA A 87 -8.88 -15.97 -7.47
C ALA A 87 -7.61 -15.18 -7.11
N ALA A 88 -7.73 -13.90 -6.78
CA ALA A 88 -6.60 -13.10 -6.29
C ALA A 88 -6.08 -13.65 -4.95
N LEU A 89 -6.99 -13.95 -4.04
CA LEU A 89 -6.66 -14.50 -2.73
C LEU A 89 -6.03 -15.89 -2.83
N ASP A 90 -6.56 -16.78 -3.68
CA ASP A 90 -6.02 -18.13 -3.91
C ASP A 90 -4.60 -18.10 -4.50
N LEU A 91 -4.26 -17.05 -5.25
CA LEU A 91 -2.90 -16.82 -5.72
C LEU A 91 -1.97 -16.27 -4.64
N GLY A 92 -2.49 -15.81 -3.50
CA GLY A 92 -1.73 -15.21 -2.42
C GLY A 92 -1.65 -13.68 -2.50
N ILE A 93 -2.67 -13.03 -3.09
CA ILE A 93 -2.85 -11.57 -3.07
C ILE A 93 -3.95 -11.24 -2.09
N ALA A 94 -3.61 -10.65 -0.93
CA ALA A 94 -4.56 -10.22 0.07
C ALA A 94 -4.73 -8.70 0.04
N THR A 95 -5.94 -8.22 0.34
CA THR A 95 -6.24 -6.78 0.38
C THR A 95 -6.97 -6.44 1.67
N VAL A 96 -6.50 -5.40 2.33
CA VAL A 96 -7.20 -4.72 3.43
C VAL A 96 -7.64 -3.36 2.89
N PHE A 97 -8.93 -3.21 2.68
CA PHE A 97 -9.52 -1.95 2.24
C PHE A 97 -9.68 -0.98 3.42
N GLN A 98 -9.90 0.29 3.13
CA GLN A 98 -10.17 1.33 4.12
C GLN A 98 -11.38 0.97 5.01
N ASP A 99 -12.44 0.40 4.43
CA ASP A 99 -13.47 -0.30 5.19
C ASP A 99 -12.96 -1.70 5.54
N LEU A 100 -12.68 -1.93 6.82
CA LEU A 100 -12.06 -3.16 7.31
C LEU A 100 -12.95 -4.40 7.15
N ALA A 101 -14.24 -4.21 6.89
CA ALA A 101 -15.25 -5.27 6.78
C ALA A 101 -15.17 -6.25 7.96
N LEU A 102 -15.07 -5.72 9.18
CA LEU A 102 -15.12 -6.50 10.42
C LEU A 102 -16.54 -6.53 10.95
N CYS A 103 -16.94 -7.68 11.47
CA CYS A 103 -18.21 -7.86 12.16
C CYS A 103 -18.06 -7.37 13.61
N GLU A 104 -18.56 -6.19 13.91
CA GLU A 104 -18.38 -5.53 15.21
C GLU A 104 -18.96 -6.32 16.40
N ASN A 105 -19.98 -7.12 16.15
CA ASN A 105 -20.66 -7.96 17.15
C ASN A 105 -20.01 -9.33 17.39
N LEU A 106 -18.97 -9.67 16.63
CA LEU A 106 -18.20 -10.89 16.79
C LEU A 106 -16.87 -10.61 17.50
N ASP A 107 -16.32 -11.64 18.13
CA ASP A 107 -14.99 -11.56 18.73
C ASP A 107 -13.86 -11.54 17.68
N VAL A 108 -12.63 -11.34 18.14
CA VAL A 108 -11.44 -11.27 17.29
C VAL A 108 -11.22 -12.59 16.55
N VAL A 109 -11.36 -13.75 17.24
CA VAL A 109 -11.17 -15.08 16.62
C VAL A 109 -12.16 -15.29 15.50
N ALA A 110 -13.43 -15.04 15.75
CA ALA A 110 -14.48 -15.18 14.75
C ALA A 110 -14.24 -14.25 13.54
N ASN A 111 -13.79 -13.01 13.75
CA ASN A 111 -13.46 -12.09 12.66
C ASN A 111 -12.24 -12.55 11.84
N ILE A 112 -11.20 -13.09 12.47
CA ILE A 112 -10.01 -13.61 11.76
C ILE A 112 -10.39 -14.78 10.86
N TYR A 113 -11.25 -15.69 11.35
CA TYR A 113 -11.61 -16.93 10.66
C TYR A 113 -12.89 -16.87 9.84
N LEU A 114 -13.63 -15.77 9.84
CA LEU A 114 -14.93 -15.65 9.14
C LEU A 114 -14.83 -16.07 7.67
N GLY A 115 -15.53 -17.13 7.29
CA GLY A 115 -15.47 -17.71 5.96
C GLY A 115 -14.18 -18.48 5.65
N ARG A 116 -13.37 -18.76 6.67
CA ARG A 116 -12.08 -19.49 6.56
C ARG A 116 -11.86 -20.40 7.76
N GLU A 117 -12.94 -20.95 8.29
CA GLU A 117 -12.95 -21.83 9.43
C GLU A 117 -12.07 -23.07 9.15
N LEU A 118 -11.35 -23.56 10.18
CA LEU A 118 -10.42 -24.70 10.03
C LEU A 118 -11.10 -25.98 9.56
N ASN A 119 -12.39 -26.14 9.87
CA ASN A 119 -13.21 -27.24 9.41
C ASN A 119 -14.58 -26.70 8.98
N PRO A 120 -15.00 -26.91 7.72
CA PRO A 120 -16.27 -26.37 7.22
C PRO A 120 -17.51 -27.05 7.80
N LEU A 121 -17.36 -28.23 8.43
CA LEU A 121 -18.47 -28.99 9.00
C LEU A 121 -18.55 -28.90 10.53
N ARG A 122 -17.49 -28.48 11.21
CA ARG A 122 -17.42 -28.36 12.66
C ARG A 122 -16.53 -27.21 13.06
N LEU A 123 -17.07 -26.28 13.80
CA LEU A 123 -16.32 -25.16 14.35
C LEU A 123 -15.39 -25.67 15.46
N ASP A 124 -14.08 -25.61 15.22
CA ASP A 124 -13.05 -25.91 16.22
C ASP A 124 -12.53 -24.60 16.82
N GLU A 125 -13.34 -24.04 17.72
CA GLU A 125 -13.06 -22.74 18.33
C GLU A 125 -11.73 -22.74 19.11
N VAL A 126 -11.37 -23.84 19.76
CA VAL A 126 -10.13 -23.92 20.55
C VAL A 126 -8.91 -23.87 19.63
N ALA A 127 -8.91 -24.63 18.55
CA ALA A 127 -7.81 -24.61 17.60
C ALA A 127 -7.70 -23.26 16.88
N MET A 128 -8.83 -22.63 16.55
CA MET A 128 -8.89 -21.29 15.96
C MET A 128 -8.32 -20.24 16.92
N GLU A 129 -8.70 -20.29 18.20
CA GLU A 129 -8.20 -19.39 19.25
C GLU A 129 -6.68 -19.49 19.42
N VAL A 130 -6.15 -20.69 19.54
CA VAL A 130 -4.70 -20.94 19.68
C VAL A 130 -3.94 -20.36 18.47
N LYS A 131 -4.41 -20.63 17.26
CA LYS A 131 -3.78 -20.11 16.04
C LYS A 131 -3.91 -18.60 15.91
N ALA A 132 -5.05 -18.00 16.27
CA ALA A 132 -5.23 -16.56 16.29
C ALA A 132 -4.24 -15.89 17.26
N TRP A 133 -4.09 -16.43 18.47
CA TRP A 133 -3.10 -15.96 19.44
C TRP A 133 -1.67 -16.08 18.89
N THR A 134 -1.33 -17.21 18.28
CA THR A 134 -0.01 -17.41 17.69
C THR A 134 0.28 -16.35 16.63
N LEU A 135 -0.65 -16.13 15.70
CA LEU A 135 -0.50 -15.12 14.65
C LEU A 135 -0.36 -13.70 15.22
N LEU A 136 -1.21 -13.32 16.17
CA LEU A 136 -1.17 -12.00 16.80
C LEU A 136 0.12 -11.78 17.59
N ASN A 137 0.61 -12.79 18.30
CA ASN A 137 1.87 -12.73 19.02
C ASN A 137 3.08 -12.61 18.08
N GLU A 138 3.10 -13.35 16.97
CA GLU A 138 4.14 -13.24 15.94
C GLU A 138 4.17 -11.84 15.33
N LEU A 139 3.03 -11.17 15.22
CA LEU A 139 2.91 -9.80 14.78
C LEU A 139 3.19 -8.79 15.91
N SER A 140 3.44 -9.25 17.14
CA SER A 140 3.54 -8.44 18.35
C SER A 140 2.35 -7.48 18.51
N ALA A 141 1.16 -7.97 18.15
CA ALA A 141 -0.08 -7.22 18.20
C ALA A 141 -0.55 -7.05 19.65
N ARG A 142 -0.95 -5.82 20.00
CA ARG A 142 -1.44 -5.51 21.36
C ARG A 142 -2.97 -5.65 21.43
N ILE A 143 -3.45 -6.88 21.34
CA ILE A 143 -4.87 -7.22 21.53
C ILE A 143 -5.03 -7.76 22.96
N PRO A 144 -5.92 -7.18 23.81
CA PRO A 144 -6.06 -7.61 25.20
C PRO A 144 -6.55 -9.04 25.31
N SER A 145 -7.56 -9.41 24.52
CA SER A 145 -8.11 -10.75 24.44
C SER A 145 -8.64 -11.04 23.05
N VAL A 146 -8.39 -12.24 22.54
CA VAL A 146 -8.95 -12.67 21.25
C VAL A 146 -10.44 -12.99 21.33
N ARG A 147 -10.99 -13.05 22.54
CA ARG A 147 -12.42 -13.18 22.81
C ARG A 147 -13.13 -11.84 23.01
N ASP A 148 -12.40 -10.73 22.98
CA ASP A 148 -13.04 -9.42 23.01
C ASP A 148 -13.81 -9.17 21.71
N VAL A 149 -15.00 -8.60 21.87
CA VAL A 149 -15.84 -8.20 20.74
C VAL A 149 -15.19 -7.02 20.02
N VAL A 150 -15.12 -7.09 18.68
CA VAL A 150 -14.43 -6.08 17.86
C VAL A 150 -14.94 -4.67 18.09
N ALA A 151 -16.23 -4.48 18.41
CA ALA A 151 -16.79 -3.18 18.78
C ALA A 151 -16.09 -2.51 19.97
N SER A 152 -15.50 -3.27 20.91
CA SER A 152 -14.79 -2.74 22.09
C SER A 152 -13.33 -2.34 21.79
N LEU A 153 -12.80 -2.69 20.64
CA LEU A 153 -11.42 -2.42 20.27
C LEU A 153 -11.20 -0.98 19.78
N SER A 154 -10.00 -0.46 20.01
CA SER A 154 -9.57 0.81 19.42
C SER A 154 -9.46 0.71 17.89
N GLY A 155 -9.42 1.85 17.19
CA GLY A 155 -9.23 1.88 15.73
C GLY A 155 -7.97 1.14 15.29
N GLY A 156 -6.83 1.36 15.96
CA GLY A 156 -5.57 0.67 15.67
C GLY A 156 -5.64 -0.84 15.92
N GLN A 157 -6.33 -1.26 16.97
CA GLN A 157 -6.56 -2.69 17.24
C GLN A 157 -7.45 -3.33 16.18
N ARG A 158 -8.52 -2.66 15.74
CA ARG A 158 -9.36 -3.13 14.63
C ARG A 158 -8.55 -3.24 13.34
N GLN A 159 -7.71 -2.27 13.04
CA GLN A 159 -6.78 -2.32 11.90
C GLN A 159 -5.83 -3.54 12.00
N THR A 160 -5.28 -3.78 13.18
CA THR A 160 -4.42 -4.95 13.46
C THR A 160 -5.15 -6.27 13.21
N VAL A 161 -6.41 -6.39 13.65
CA VAL A 161 -7.24 -7.59 13.40
C VAL A 161 -7.48 -7.79 11.91
N ALA A 162 -7.76 -6.73 11.15
CA ALA A 162 -7.97 -6.80 9.70
C ALA A 162 -6.70 -7.25 8.96
N ILE A 163 -5.53 -6.72 9.36
CA ILE A 163 -4.24 -7.14 8.80
C ILE A 163 -3.95 -8.61 9.18
N ALA A 164 -4.14 -9.00 10.44
CA ALA A 164 -3.96 -10.38 10.87
C ALA A 164 -4.88 -11.35 10.10
N ARG A 165 -6.15 -10.98 9.89
CA ARG A 165 -7.08 -11.75 9.04
C ARG A 165 -6.54 -11.93 7.63
N SER A 166 -5.91 -10.91 7.06
CA SER A 166 -5.33 -10.99 5.71
C SER A 166 -4.12 -11.93 5.64
N LEU A 167 -3.38 -12.07 6.74
CA LEU A 167 -2.20 -12.91 6.86
C LEU A 167 -2.50 -14.39 7.14
N LEU A 168 -3.75 -14.73 7.48
CA LEU A 168 -4.14 -16.08 7.87
C LEU A 168 -3.77 -17.16 6.83
N LEU A 169 -3.78 -16.81 5.55
CA LEU A 169 -3.46 -17.70 4.42
C LEU A 169 -2.03 -17.52 3.90
N ASP A 170 -1.16 -16.85 4.66
CA ASP A 170 0.24 -16.60 4.31
C ASP A 170 0.41 -16.01 2.88
N PRO A 171 -0.22 -14.86 2.56
CA PRO A 171 -0.18 -14.29 1.22
C PRO A 171 1.24 -13.81 0.87
N LYS A 172 1.60 -13.86 -0.41
CA LYS A 172 2.87 -13.31 -0.89
C LYS A 172 2.84 -11.80 -1.05
N LEU A 173 1.67 -11.25 -1.32
CA LEU A 173 1.43 -9.80 -1.47
C LEU A 173 0.25 -9.37 -0.61
N ILE A 174 0.45 -8.30 0.16
CA ILE A 174 -0.58 -7.65 0.95
C ILE A 174 -0.73 -6.21 0.46
N MET A 175 -1.96 -5.83 0.15
CA MET A 175 -2.29 -4.45 -0.19
C MET A 175 -3.09 -3.83 0.95
N LEU A 176 -2.65 -2.64 1.39
CA LEU A 176 -3.24 -1.88 2.48
C LEU A 176 -3.72 -0.52 1.94
N ASP A 177 -5.02 -0.30 1.95
CA ASP A 177 -5.63 0.94 1.46
C ASP A 177 -5.90 1.87 2.65
N GLU A 178 -5.11 2.94 2.77
CA GLU A 178 -5.16 3.95 3.84
C GLU A 178 -5.13 3.34 5.27
N PRO A 179 -4.13 2.51 5.61
CA PRO A 179 -4.15 1.72 6.84
C PRO A 179 -4.07 2.54 8.14
N THR A 180 -3.68 3.81 8.06
CA THR A 180 -3.53 4.71 9.20
C THR A 180 -4.59 5.82 9.23
N ALA A 181 -5.54 5.80 8.29
CA ALA A 181 -6.58 6.83 8.20
C ALA A 181 -7.43 6.87 9.48
N ALA A 182 -7.69 8.09 9.96
CA ALA A 182 -8.50 8.36 11.16
C ALA A 182 -7.97 7.74 12.47
N LEU A 183 -6.68 7.37 12.52
CA LEU A 183 -6.02 6.89 13.74
C LEU A 183 -5.29 8.03 14.47
N GLY A 184 -5.23 7.94 15.81
CA GLY A 184 -4.38 8.81 16.62
C GLY A 184 -2.90 8.43 16.49
N VAL A 185 -2.01 9.34 16.89
CA VAL A 185 -0.54 9.20 16.72
C VAL A 185 0.00 7.87 17.24
N ALA A 186 -0.39 7.46 18.46
CA ALA A 186 0.07 6.20 19.05
C ALA A 186 -0.41 4.98 18.26
N GLN A 187 -1.66 5.00 17.80
CA GLN A 187 -2.27 3.92 17.01
C GLN A 187 -1.62 3.83 15.62
N THR A 188 -1.35 4.97 14.99
CA THR A 188 -0.61 5.05 13.72
C THR A 188 0.75 4.37 13.85
N ALA A 189 1.52 4.72 14.89
CA ALA A 189 2.83 4.10 15.13
C ALA A 189 2.74 2.58 15.31
N GLU A 190 1.72 2.07 16.01
CA GLU A 190 1.50 0.63 16.15
C GLU A 190 1.22 -0.06 14.82
N VAL A 191 0.38 0.54 13.96
CA VAL A 191 0.06 0.01 12.62
C VAL A 191 1.28 0.06 11.70
N LEU A 192 2.06 1.14 11.72
CA LEU A 192 3.29 1.23 10.91
C LEU A 192 4.32 0.19 11.34
N ASN A 193 4.53 0.00 12.64
CA ASN A 193 5.39 -1.08 13.16
C ASN A 193 4.89 -2.47 12.75
N LEU A 194 3.58 -2.69 12.67
CA LEU A 194 3.00 -3.93 12.17
C LEU A 194 3.32 -4.14 10.69
N ILE A 195 3.22 -3.10 9.85
CA ILE A 195 3.56 -3.15 8.43
C ILE A 195 5.04 -3.54 8.24
N GLU A 196 5.95 -2.96 9.03
CA GLU A 196 7.37 -3.34 9.00
C GLU A 196 7.58 -4.82 9.35
N ARG A 197 6.92 -5.33 10.38
CA ARG A 197 7.00 -6.76 10.73
C ARG A 197 6.48 -7.67 9.62
N VAL A 198 5.41 -7.28 8.95
CA VAL A 198 4.87 -8.01 7.80
C VAL A 198 5.91 -8.07 6.68
N ARG A 199 6.55 -6.93 6.35
CA ARG A 199 7.66 -6.86 5.39
C ARG A 199 8.82 -7.77 5.83
N ASP A 200 9.24 -7.67 7.08
CA ASP A 200 10.42 -8.40 7.61
C ASP A 200 10.20 -9.92 7.63
N ARG A 201 8.95 -10.36 7.62
CA ARG A 201 8.57 -11.77 7.41
C ARG A 201 8.65 -12.22 5.94
N GLY A 202 9.01 -11.32 5.03
CA GLY A 202 9.21 -11.60 3.61
C GLY A 202 8.00 -11.34 2.73
N HIS A 203 6.89 -10.84 3.28
CA HIS A 203 5.74 -10.45 2.46
C HIS A 203 6.06 -9.21 1.62
N ALA A 204 5.58 -9.17 0.39
CA ALA A 204 5.51 -7.96 -0.40
C ALA A 204 4.34 -7.10 0.10
N VAL A 205 4.54 -5.79 0.25
CA VAL A 205 3.50 -4.89 0.73
C VAL A 205 3.32 -3.73 -0.24
N ILE A 206 2.07 -3.46 -0.65
CA ILE A 206 1.67 -2.20 -1.29
C ILE A 206 0.84 -1.43 -0.28
N MET A 207 1.29 -0.23 0.08
CA MET A 207 0.56 0.67 0.98
C MET A 207 0.09 1.90 0.22
N ILE A 208 -1.20 2.16 0.22
CA ILE A 208 -1.74 3.44 -0.23
C ILE A 208 -1.83 4.35 0.99
N SER A 209 -1.28 5.54 0.89
CA SER A 209 -1.47 6.59 1.88
C SER A 209 -1.33 7.97 1.24
N HIS A 210 -2.04 8.94 1.79
CA HIS A 210 -1.87 10.36 1.48
C HIS A 210 -1.01 11.09 2.54
N ASN A 211 -0.68 10.39 3.65
CA ASN A 211 0.20 10.93 4.70
C ASN A 211 1.66 10.61 4.38
N MET A 212 2.42 11.63 3.97
CA MET A 212 3.82 11.46 3.60
C MET A 212 4.73 11.11 4.78
N GLU A 213 4.36 11.44 6.02
CA GLU A 213 5.13 11.05 7.22
C GLU A 213 5.05 9.54 7.41
N ASP A 214 3.85 8.96 7.33
CA ASP A 214 3.64 7.52 7.42
C ASP A 214 4.35 6.77 6.28
N VAL A 215 4.24 7.31 5.04
CA VAL A 215 4.92 6.75 3.87
C VAL A 215 6.43 6.70 4.07
N ARG A 216 7.03 7.81 4.53
CA ARG A 216 8.48 7.89 4.77
C ARG A 216 8.96 6.98 5.90
N ALA A 217 8.08 6.72 6.87
CA ALA A 217 8.42 5.88 8.01
C ALA A 217 8.65 4.41 7.62
N VAL A 218 7.85 3.88 6.67
CA VAL A 218 7.85 2.42 6.41
C VAL A 218 8.17 2.02 4.98
N ALA A 219 8.02 2.91 3.99
CA ALA A 219 8.22 2.55 2.59
C ALA A 219 9.70 2.39 2.24
N ASP A 220 10.02 1.36 1.47
CA ASP A 220 11.33 1.21 0.83
C ASP A 220 11.39 2.02 -0.48
N ARG A 221 10.23 2.16 -1.13
CA ARG A 221 10.07 2.85 -2.41
C ARG A 221 8.70 3.50 -2.52
N ILE A 222 8.64 4.67 -3.16
CA ILE A 222 7.43 5.46 -3.33
C ILE A 222 7.14 5.58 -4.82
N VAL A 223 6.00 5.08 -5.26
CA VAL A 223 5.53 5.18 -6.64
C VAL A 223 4.43 6.23 -6.70
N VAL A 224 4.64 7.27 -7.48
CA VAL A 224 3.67 8.35 -7.67
C VAL A 224 2.79 8.03 -8.87
N LEU A 225 1.46 8.04 -8.65
CA LEU A 225 0.48 8.05 -9.72
C LEU A 225 -0.10 9.46 -9.89
N ARG A 226 -0.28 9.86 -11.15
CA ARG A 226 -0.95 11.10 -11.53
C ARG A 226 -1.79 10.89 -12.77
N LEU A 227 -3.08 11.27 -12.71
CA LEU A 227 -4.01 11.16 -13.84
C LEU A 227 -4.01 9.76 -14.49
N GLY A 228 -3.96 8.72 -13.67
CA GLY A 228 -3.98 7.33 -14.12
C GLY A 228 -2.66 6.82 -14.70
N ARG A 229 -1.53 7.53 -14.55
CA ARG A 229 -0.21 7.15 -15.07
C ARG A 229 0.85 7.14 -13.98
N ASN A 230 1.92 6.39 -14.22
CA ASN A 230 3.11 6.54 -13.40
C ASN A 230 3.72 7.94 -13.59
N ASN A 231 4.04 8.62 -12.49
CA ASN A 231 4.66 9.94 -12.50
C ASN A 231 5.94 10.00 -11.65
N GLY A 232 6.68 8.93 -11.66
CA GLY A 232 7.99 8.81 -11.02
C GLY A 232 8.04 7.78 -9.90
N VAL A 233 9.26 7.37 -9.60
CA VAL A 233 9.63 6.50 -8.49
C VAL A 233 10.59 7.27 -7.60
N PHE A 234 10.26 7.34 -6.32
CA PHE A 234 10.98 8.08 -5.31
C PHE A 234 11.32 7.17 -4.13
N TYR A 235 12.07 7.73 -3.20
CA TYR A 235 12.51 7.03 -2.02
C TYR A 235 12.23 7.85 -0.76
N PRO A 236 12.25 7.26 0.45
CA PRO A 236 11.95 8.00 1.68
C PRO A 236 12.82 9.23 1.92
N ASP A 237 14.06 9.24 1.40
CA ASP A 237 15.02 10.33 1.47
C ASP A 237 14.86 11.39 0.37
N SER A 238 13.98 11.18 -0.60
CA SER A 238 13.66 12.19 -1.63
C SER A 238 13.08 13.45 -1.01
N SER A 239 13.35 14.62 -1.59
CA SER A 239 12.88 15.89 -1.05
C SER A 239 11.35 16.01 -1.09
N ASN A 240 10.77 16.74 -0.13
CA ASN A 240 9.33 17.03 -0.14
C ASN A 240 8.92 17.79 -1.41
N GLN A 241 9.78 18.65 -1.91
CA GLN A 241 9.50 19.45 -3.10
C GLN A 241 9.36 18.56 -4.34
N GLU A 242 10.25 17.59 -4.54
CA GLU A 242 10.17 16.65 -5.65
C GLU A 242 8.91 15.78 -5.59
N LEU A 243 8.58 15.26 -4.42
CA LEU A 243 7.36 14.45 -4.23
C LEU A 243 6.09 15.27 -4.48
N VAL A 244 6.00 16.47 -3.91
CA VAL A 244 4.84 17.36 -4.12
C VAL A 244 4.73 17.74 -5.59
N ALA A 245 5.84 18.09 -6.26
CA ALA A 245 5.85 18.39 -7.68
C ALA A 245 5.35 17.21 -8.53
N ALA A 246 5.81 15.98 -8.22
CA ALA A 246 5.36 14.77 -8.90
C ALA A 246 3.86 14.48 -8.66
N ILE A 247 3.36 14.66 -7.44
CA ILE A 247 1.94 14.42 -7.11
C ILE A 247 1.04 15.46 -7.80
N THR A 248 1.41 16.76 -7.72
CA THR A 248 0.55 17.86 -8.19
C THR A 248 0.80 18.26 -9.64
N GLY A 249 1.96 17.89 -10.21
CA GLY A 249 2.42 18.39 -11.52
C GLY A 249 2.80 19.87 -11.49
N ALA A 250 3.29 20.38 -10.36
CA ALA A 250 3.58 21.80 -10.16
C ALA A 250 4.58 22.38 -11.15
N ASP A 251 5.51 21.56 -11.65
CA ASP A 251 6.50 21.98 -12.66
C ASP A 251 5.89 22.20 -14.06
N GLU A 252 4.72 21.65 -14.32
CA GLU A 252 3.99 21.83 -15.60
C GLU A 252 3.03 23.04 -15.56
N ASN A 253 2.83 23.64 -14.40
CA ASN A 253 1.86 24.68 -14.19
C ASN A 253 2.39 26.05 -14.71
N ALA A 254 1.56 26.80 -15.47
CA ALA A 254 1.91 28.13 -16.00
C ALA A 254 2.29 29.15 -14.90
N VAL A 255 1.81 28.95 -13.67
CA VAL A 255 2.16 29.76 -12.49
C VAL A 255 3.60 29.50 -12.05
N SER A 256 4.01 28.23 -12.02
CA SER A 256 5.37 27.80 -11.65
C SER A 256 6.38 28.30 -12.69
N ARG A 257 6.04 28.24 -13.99
CA ARG A 257 6.87 28.81 -15.08
C ARG A 257 7.03 30.34 -14.96
N ARG A 258 5.97 31.08 -14.55
CA ARG A 258 6.04 32.52 -14.30
C ARG A 258 6.86 32.87 -13.07
N ALA A 259 6.74 32.06 -11.99
CA ALA A 259 7.56 32.25 -10.78
C ALA A 259 9.04 31.97 -11.04
N GLY A 260 9.37 30.93 -11.83
CA GLY A 260 10.73 30.63 -12.27
C GLY A 260 11.35 31.74 -13.12
N ARG A 261 10.59 32.29 -14.09
CA ARG A 261 11.04 33.47 -14.90
C ARG A 261 11.32 34.71 -14.04
N ARG A 262 10.45 35.04 -13.09
CA ARG A 262 10.66 36.18 -12.18
C ARG A 262 11.91 36.04 -11.31
N ARG A 263 12.23 34.81 -10.84
CA ARG A 263 13.46 34.54 -10.09
C ARG A 263 14.70 34.66 -10.97
N ALA A 264 14.65 34.16 -12.20
CA ALA A 264 15.75 34.30 -13.16
C ALA A 264 16.01 35.74 -13.53
N GLU A 265 14.97 36.55 -13.75
CA GLU A 265 15.07 37.99 -14.05
C GLU A 265 15.63 38.82 -12.88
N GLN A 266 15.31 38.43 -11.63
CA GLN A 266 15.85 39.06 -10.43
C GLN A 266 17.32 38.73 -10.17
N SER A 267 17.78 37.55 -10.58
CA SER A 267 19.18 37.12 -10.43
C SER A 267 20.12 37.73 -11.48
N THR A 268 19.57 38.21 -12.61
CA THR A 268 20.35 38.87 -13.68
C THR A 268 20.37 40.40 -13.55
N GLY A 269 19.58 40.96 -12.63
CA GLY A 269 19.46 42.42 -12.46
C GLY A 269 20.39 43.07 -11.43
N THR A 270 21.28 42.33 -10.76
CA THR A 270 22.22 42.86 -9.76
C THR A 270 23.67 42.85 -10.27
N GLY A 271 23.87 43.35 -11.48
CA GLY A 271 25.20 43.58 -12.02
C GLY A 271 25.22 44.92 -12.75
N GLU A 272 25.44 46.01 -12.03
CA GLU A 272 25.86 47.26 -12.64
C GLU A 272 26.99 47.96 -11.88
N PRO A 273 27.80 48.66 -12.60
CA PRO A 273 29.20 48.92 -12.27
C PRO A 273 29.40 50.32 -11.73
N SER A 274 30.47 50.52 -11.08
CA SER A 274 31.19 51.83 -11.06
C SER A 274 32.66 51.58 -10.83
#